data_e3179f6fcac306ca5d57d1606f0c94fb
#
_entry.id   e3179f6fcac306ca5d57d1606f0c94fb
#
_cell.length_a   1.000
_cell.length_b   1.000
_cell.length_c   1.000
_cell.angle_alpha   90.00
_cell.angle_beta   90.00
_cell.angle_gamma   90.00
#
_symmetry.space_group_name_H-M   'P 1'
#
loop_
_entity.id
_entity.type
_entity.pdbx_description
1 polymer ?
#
loop_
_entity_poly.entity_id
_entity_poly.type
_entity_poly.pdbx_seq_one_letter_code
_entity_poly.pdbx_strand_id
1 'polypeptide(L)'
;QINSKIPIIALTATATPKVQSDILKNLEISDANIFKSSFNRPNLFYEVKSKTESVNSDLIKFVKKNNGKSGIIYCLSRKKVEEIAQLLILNNIKAVAYHAGLDSKLRHLNQDKFLMEDVDVVVATIAFGMGIDKPDIRFVIHYDVPKSLEGYYQETGRAGRDGGEGHCLAYYSHKDIEKLEKFLESKPKSEKDIASLLLEEVTAYCLTSLSRRKYLLNYFGEYFDSEIGEGRLMDDNMQNPKKSIDAGEDLIS
;
A
#
# COMPACT_ATOMS: atom_id res chain seq x y z
N GLN A 1 -12.02 22.11 -25.32
CA GLN A 1 -13.45 21.71 -25.26
C GLN A 1 -13.56 20.30 -25.82
N ILE A 2 -14.05 19.37 -25.00
CA ILE A 2 -14.35 17.99 -25.44
C ILE A 2 -15.63 18.07 -26.28
N ASN A 3 -15.61 17.48 -27.46
CA ASN A 3 -16.81 17.43 -28.33
C ASN A 3 -17.86 16.55 -27.60
N SER A 4 -19.02 17.15 -27.27
CA SER A 4 -20.12 16.50 -26.53
C SER A 4 -20.74 15.25 -27.21
N LYS A 5 -20.32 14.95 -28.44
CA LYS A 5 -20.76 13.77 -29.21
C LYS A 5 -19.80 12.55 -29.07
N ILE A 6 -18.66 12.70 -28.41
CA ILE A 6 -17.70 11.59 -28.24
C ILE A 6 -18.08 10.84 -26.97
N PRO A 7 -18.30 9.50 -27.03
CA PRO A 7 -18.53 8.71 -25.81
C PRO A 7 -17.30 8.74 -24.90
N ILE A 8 -17.54 8.97 -23.62
CA ILE A 8 -16.48 9.05 -22.60
C ILE A 8 -16.59 7.82 -21.71
N ILE A 9 -15.46 7.14 -21.48
CA ILE A 9 -15.31 6.09 -20.47
C ILE A 9 -14.25 6.57 -19.49
N ALA A 10 -14.61 6.66 -18.20
CA ALA A 10 -13.69 6.94 -17.11
C ALA A 10 -13.41 5.65 -16.33
N LEU A 11 -12.15 5.25 -16.22
CA LEU A 11 -11.72 4.05 -15.50
C LEU A 11 -10.79 4.43 -14.36
N THR A 12 -11.04 3.88 -13.18
CA THR A 12 -10.18 4.05 -12.01
C THR A 12 -10.19 2.79 -11.15
N ALA A 13 -9.05 2.50 -10.50
CA ALA A 13 -8.93 1.36 -9.58
C ALA A 13 -9.23 1.74 -8.12
N THR A 14 -9.17 3.03 -7.75
CA THR A 14 -9.13 3.48 -6.34
C THR A 14 -9.82 4.83 -6.17
N ALA A 15 -11.10 4.93 -6.55
CA ALA A 15 -11.85 6.16 -6.34
C ALA A 15 -12.71 6.06 -5.08
N THR A 16 -12.44 6.91 -4.08
CA THR A 16 -13.35 7.14 -2.95
C THR A 16 -14.66 7.73 -3.45
N PRO A 17 -15.77 7.69 -2.67
CA PRO A 17 -17.05 8.28 -3.08
C PRO A 17 -16.95 9.75 -3.52
N LYS A 18 -16.09 10.52 -2.84
CA LYS A 18 -15.81 11.92 -3.20
C LYS A 18 -15.15 12.04 -4.56
N VAL A 19 -14.09 11.25 -4.81
CA VAL A 19 -13.37 11.24 -6.10
C VAL A 19 -14.28 10.79 -7.23
N GLN A 20 -15.17 9.81 -7.01
CA GLN A 20 -16.17 9.40 -8.02
C GLN A 20 -17.09 10.55 -8.39
N SER A 21 -17.60 11.30 -7.41
CA SER A 21 -18.43 12.49 -7.64
C SER A 21 -17.68 13.58 -8.41
N ASP A 22 -16.41 13.82 -8.04
CA ASP A 22 -15.56 14.81 -8.71
C ASP A 22 -15.28 14.43 -10.18
N ILE A 23 -15.07 13.14 -10.48
CA ILE A 23 -14.89 12.64 -11.85
C ILE A 23 -16.12 12.93 -12.69
N LEU A 24 -17.32 12.57 -12.21
CA LEU A 24 -18.56 12.80 -12.93
C LEU A 24 -18.78 14.29 -13.22
N LYS A 25 -18.54 15.13 -12.21
CA LYS A 25 -18.68 16.58 -12.30
C LYS A 25 -17.67 17.20 -13.28
N ASN A 26 -16.40 16.85 -13.17
CA ASN A 26 -15.33 17.43 -13.99
C ASN A 26 -15.39 17.00 -15.46
N LEU A 27 -15.91 15.80 -15.73
CA LEU A 27 -16.11 15.30 -17.09
C LEU A 27 -17.49 15.68 -17.66
N GLU A 28 -18.36 16.35 -16.87
CA GLU A 28 -19.73 16.74 -17.24
C GLU A 28 -20.58 15.54 -17.69
N ILE A 29 -20.42 14.37 -17.01
CA ILE A 29 -21.12 13.11 -17.31
C ILE A 29 -21.95 12.65 -16.10
N SER A 30 -22.71 13.54 -15.48
CA SER A 30 -23.49 13.27 -14.26
C SER A 30 -24.56 12.18 -14.42
N ASP A 31 -24.98 11.89 -15.64
CA ASP A 31 -25.95 10.86 -16.03
C ASP A 31 -25.30 9.52 -16.46
N ALA A 32 -23.97 9.39 -16.34
CA ALA A 32 -23.25 8.20 -16.75
C ALA A 32 -23.61 6.97 -15.88
N ASN A 33 -23.62 5.80 -16.50
CA ASN A 33 -23.73 4.53 -15.77
C ASN A 33 -22.46 4.28 -14.98
N ILE A 34 -22.58 3.99 -13.68
CA ILE A 34 -21.47 3.70 -12.79
C ILE A 34 -21.45 2.19 -12.49
N PHE A 35 -20.34 1.53 -12.83
CA PHE A 35 -20.10 0.14 -12.50
C PHE A 35 -19.02 0.08 -11.43
N LYS A 36 -19.31 -0.58 -10.31
CA LYS A 36 -18.38 -0.75 -9.19
C LYS A 36 -18.18 -2.23 -8.88
N SER A 37 -16.93 -2.64 -8.76
CA SER A 37 -16.57 -3.90 -8.13
C SER A 37 -16.22 -3.67 -6.67
N SER A 38 -16.33 -4.69 -5.83
CA SER A 38 -15.90 -4.64 -4.44
C SER A 38 -14.41 -4.33 -4.35
N PHE A 39 -14.03 -3.51 -3.37
CA PHE A 39 -12.64 -3.29 -2.96
C PHE A 39 -12.10 -4.43 -2.10
N ASN A 40 -12.95 -5.37 -1.67
CA ASN A 40 -12.49 -6.49 -0.86
C ASN A 40 -11.55 -7.42 -1.66
N ARG A 41 -10.41 -7.71 -1.07
CA ARG A 41 -9.42 -8.68 -1.54
C ARG A 41 -9.23 -9.74 -0.45
N PRO A 42 -10.15 -10.73 -0.36
CA PRO A 42 -10.19 -11.67 0.75
C PRO A 42 -8.93 -12.54 0.87
N ASN A 43 -8.18 -12.68 -0.21
CA ASN A 43 -6.94 -13.43 -0.29
C ASN A 43 -5.70 -12.66 0.23
N LEU A 44 -5.84 -11.38 0.60
CA LEU A 44 -4.72 -10.58 1.11
C LEU A 44 -4.73 -10.54 2.64
N PHE A 45 -3.60 -10.89 3.25
CA PHE A 45 -3.36 -10.72 4.67
C PHE A 45 -2.72 -9.35 4.95
N TYR A 46 -3.35 -8.54 5.79
CA TYR A 46 -2.83 -7.23 6.16
C TYR A 46 -2.19 -7.24 7.54
N GLU A 47 -0.97 -6.74 7.63
CA GLU A 47 -0.20 -6.69 8.88
C GLU A 47 0.51 -5.35 9.02
N VAL A 48 0.51 -4.78 10.24
CA VAL A 48 1.32 -3.61 10.58
C VAL A 48 2.20 -3.93 11.78
N LYS A 49 3.50 -3.76 11.62
CA LYS A 49 4.51 -3.94 12.68
C LYS A 49 5.18 -2.62 13.04
N SER A 50 5.51 -2.47 14.30
CA SER A 50 6.37 -1.36 14.74
C SER A 50 7.74 -1.46 14.08
N LYS A 51 8.21 -0.36 13.49
CA LYS A 51 9.54 -0.23 12.91
C LYS A 51 10.54 0.08 14.01
N THR A 52 11.17 -0.97 14.52
CA THR A 52 12.20 -0.88 15.57
C THR A 52 13.60 -0.90 14.98
N GLU A 53 14.63 -0.86 15.81
CA GLU A 53 16.03 -1.01 15.39
C GLU A 53 16.29 -2.39 14.74
N SER A 54 15.50 -3.40 15.07
CA SER A 54 15.60 -4.76 14.50
C SER A 54 14.91 -4.90 13.13
N VAL A 55 14.29 -3.84 12.56
CA VAL A 55 13.50 -3.92 11.32
C VAL A 55 14.22 -4.62 10.17
N ASN A 56 15.52 -4.40 10.01
CA ASN A 56 16.32 -5.04 8.96
C ASN A 56 16.42 -6.55 9.18
N SER A 57 16.63 -6.99 10.42
CA SER A 57 16.65 -8.40 10.78
C SER A 57 15.29 -9.07 10.55
N ASP A 58 14.22 -8.37 10.92
CA ASP A 58 12.86 -8.88 10.77
C ASP A 58 12.46 -8.97 9.28
N LEU A 59 12.87 -7.98 8.48
CA LEU A 59 12.70 -8.00 7.04
C LEU A 59 13.40 -9.20 6.40
N ILE A 60 14.69 -9.42 6.74
CA ILE A 60 15.46 -10.56 6.23
C ILE A 60 14.80 -11.88 6.61
N LYS A 61 14.39 -12.05 7.88
CA LYS A 61 13.69 -13.25 8.35
C LYS A 61 12.39 -13.48 7.58
N PHE A 62 11.61 -12.42 7.37
CA PHE A 62 10.36 -12.50 6.62
C PHE A 62 10.61 -12.96 5.18
N VAL A 63 11.55 -12.34 4.47
CA VAL A 63 11.85 -12.68 3.08
C VAL A 63 12.42 -14.09 2.97
N LYS A 64 13.31 -14.50 3.87
CA LYS A 64 13.83 -15.89 3.91
C LYS A 64 12.75 -16.94 4.18
N LYS A 65 11.75 -16.63 5.02
CA LYS A 65 10.58 -17.51 5.24
C LYS A 65 9.74 -17.66 3.96
N ASN A 66 9.79 -16.67 3.07
CA ASN A 66 9.11 -16.66 1.80
C ASN A 66 10.06 -16.89 0.60
N ASN A 67 11.17 -17.59 0.81
CA ASN A 67 12.16 -17.88 -0.24
C ASN A 67 11.51 -18.55 -1.45
N GLY A 68 11.90 -18.11 -2.66
CA GLY A 68 11.34 -18.58 -3.93
C GLY A 68 9.95 -18.01 -4.26
N LYS A 69 9.44 -17.06 -3.46
CA LYS A 69 8.20 -16.35 -3.73
C LYS A 69 8.50 -14.94 -4.19
N SER A 70 7.77 -14.47 -5.21
CA SER A 70 7.90 -13.10 -5.71
C SER A 70 7.36 -12.07 -4.73
N GLY A 71 8.10 -10.98 -4.51
CA GLY A 71 7.71 -9.92 -3.61
C GLY A 71 8.21 -8.54 -3.98
N ILE A 72 7.52 -7.51 -3.48
CA ILE A 72 7.88 -6.10 -3.66
C ILE A 72 8.09 -5.47 -2.29
N ILE A 73 9.16 -4.68 -2.15
CA ILE A 73 9.44 -3.88 -0.95
C ILE A 73 9.47 -2.40 -1.34
N TYR A 74 8.53 -1.62 -0.82
CA TYR A 74 8.46 -0.20 -1.07
C TYR A 74 9.21 0.61 -0.01
N CYS A 75 10.04 1.56 -0.48
CA CYS A 75 10.76 2.53 0.33
C CYS A 75 10.49 3.95 -0.17
N LEU A 76 10.53 4.94 0.74
CA LEU A 76 10.29 6.35 0.41
C LEU A 76 11.40 6.99 -0.42
N SER A 77 12.66 6.59 -0.24
CA SER A 77 13.80 7.23 -0.89
C SER A 77 14.61 6.27 -1.76
N ARG A 78 15.20 6.81 -2.85
CA ARG A 78 16.10 6.06 -3.74
C ARG A 78 17.26 5.43 -2.97
N LYS A 79 17.91 6.21 -2.08
CA LYS A 79 18.99 5.75 -1.22
C LYS A 79 18.57 4.55 -0.38
N LYS A 80 17.36 4.60 0.24
CA LYS A 80 16.85 3.48 1.04
C LYS A 80 16.57 2.25 0.19
N VAL A 81 16.08 2.40 -1.04
CA VAL A 81 15.90 1.31 -2.00
C VAL A 81 17.22 0.58 -2.25
N GLU A 82 18.29 1.34 -2.54
CA GLU A 82 19.62 0.76 -2.80
C GLU A 82 20.20 0.06 -1.54
N GLU A 83 20.08 0.70 -0.37
CA GLU A 83 20.53 0.12 0.92
C GLU A 83 19.82 -1.21 1.23
N ILE A 84 18.49 -1.27 1.07
CA ILE A 84 17.72 -2.49 1.37
C ILE A 84 17.97 -3.56 0.31
N ALA A 85 18.06 -3.21 -0.98
CA ALA A 85 18.41 -4.18 -2.01
C ALA A 85 19.78 -4.81 -1.75
N GLN A 86 20.79 -3.99 -1.42
CA GLN A 86 22.11 -4.47 -1.06
C GLN A 86 22.11 -5.35 0.20
N LEU A 87 21.34 -4.95 1.22
CA LEU A 87 21.16 -5.74 2.44
C LEU A 87 20.62 -7.15 2.14
N LEU A 88 19.62 -7.25 1.25
CA LEU A 88 19.03 -8.53 0.85
C LEU A 88 20.05 -9.39 0.09
N ILE A 89 20.77 -8.80 -0.87
CA ILE A 89 21.82 -9.49 -1.65
C ILE A 89 22.91 -10.04 -0.73
N LEU A 90 23.40 -9.25 0.24
CA LEU A 90 24.40 -9.70 1.23
C LEU A 90 23.89 -10.85 2.12
N ASN A 91 22.59 -11.04 2.21
CA ASN A 91 21.97 -12.15 2.93
C ASN A 91 21.54 -13.31 2.02
N ASN A 92 22.10 -13.40 0.80
CA ASN A 92 21.83 -14.43 -0.22
C ASN A 92 20.37 -14.47 -0.68
N ILE A 93 19.71 -13.31 -0.73
CA ILE A 93 18.37 -13.14 -1.32
C ILE A 93 18.52 -12.53 -2.71
N LYS A 94 17.90 -13.13 -3.72
CA LYS A 94 17.89 -12.62 -5.08
C LYS A 94 17.01 -11.37 -5.16
N ALA A 95 17.63 -10.19 -5.12
CA ALA A 95 16.91 -8.92 -5.11
C ALA A 95 17.52 -7.92 -6.09
N VAL A 96 16.69 -6.99 -6.58
CA VAL A 96 17.11 -5.85 -7.40
C VAL A 96 16.50 -4.55 -6.90
N ALA A 97 17.19 -3.43 -7.13
CA ALA A 97 16.68 -2.09 -6.87
C ALA A 97 15.90 -1.56 -8.07
N TYR A 98 14.82 -0.78 -7.83
CA TYR A 98 14.08 -0.10 -8.88
C TYR A 98 13.61 1.29 -8.42
N HIS A 99 14.08 2.33 -9.09
CA HIS A 99 13.63 3.71 -8.87
C HIS A 99 13.93 4.59 -10.08
N ALA A 100 13.25 5.73 -10.18
CA ALA A 100 13.36 6.65 -11.31
C ALA A 100 14.77 7.27 -11.52
N GLY A 101 15.67 7.17 -10.53
CA GLY A 101 17.04 7.65 -10.61
C GLY A 101 18.01 6.67 -11.27
N LEU A 102 17.61 5.41 -11.50
CA LEU A 102 18.39 4.45 -12.25
C LEU A 102 18.41 4.80 -13.75
N ASP A 103 19.51 4.43 -14.42
CA ASP A 103 19.56 4.45 -15.88
C ASP A 103 18.40 3.66 -16.48
N SER A 104 17.86 4.12 -17.60
CA SER A 104 16.68 3.50 -18.23
C SER A 104 16.91 2.04 -18.59
N LYS A 105 18.09 1.69 -19.13
CA LYS A 105 18.42 0.31 -19.52
C LYS A 105 18.50 -0.60 -18.29
N LEU A 106 19.15 -0.11 -17.20
CA LEU A 106 19.25 -0.86 -15.95
C LEU A 106 17.87 -1.05 -15.31
N ARG A 107 17.03 -0.02 -15.39
CA ARG A 107 15.65 -0.09 -14.86
C ARG A 107 14.82 -1.14 -15.60
N HIS A 108 14.87 -1.17 -16.94
CA HIS A 108 14.20 -2.21 -17.72
C HIS A 108 14.78 -3.60 -17.42
N LEU A 109 16.11 -3.74 -17.38
CA LEU A 109 16.76 -5.01 -17.05
C LEU A 109 16.32 -5.55 -15.68
N ASN A 110 16.25 -4.69 -14.65
CA ASN A 110 15.83 -5.10 -13.32
C ASN A 110 14.34 -5.49 -13.28
N GLN A 111 13.50 -4.81 -14.06
CA GLN A 111 12.11 -5.17 -14.24
C GLN A 111 11.97 -6.53 -14.92
N ASP A 112 12.69 -6.75 -16.01
CA ASP A 112 12.65 -8.01 -16.77
C ASP A 112 13.13 -9.18 -15.90
N LYS A 113 14.21 -9.01 -15.12
CA LYS A 113 14.67 -10.03 -14.17
C LYS A 113 13.61 -10.44 -13.18
N PHE A 114 12.81 -9.49 -12.70
CA PHE A 114 11.73 -9.80 -11.78
C PHE A 114 10.54 -10.49 -12.47
N LEU A 115 10.18 -10.06 -13.68
CA LEU A 115 9.10 -10.66 -14.45
C LEU A 115 9.44 -12.09 -14.90
N MET A 116 10.71 -12.34 -15.24
CA MET A 116 11.23 -13.64 -15.69
C MET A 116 11.67 -14.56 -14.54
N GLU A 117 11.48 -14.13 -13.28
CA GLU A 117 11.81 -14.91 -12.06
C GLU A 117 13.32 -15.17 -11.85
N ASP A 118 14.18 -14.40 -12.51
CA ASP A 118 15.62 -14.43 -12.24
C ASP A 118 15.94 -13.91 -10.83
N VAL A 119 15.06 -13.03 -10.31
CA VAL A 119 15.10 -12.51 -8.94
C VAL A 119 13.74 -12.64 -8.26
N ASP A 120 13.75 -12.88 -6.95
CA ASP A 120 12.54 -13.07 -6.17
C ASP A 120 11.95 -11.74 -5.66
N VAL A 121 12.80 -10.71 -5.46
CA VAL A 121 12.40 -9.48 -4.78
C VAL A 121 12.81 -8.24 -5.57
N VAL A 122 11.86 -7.32 -5.71
CA VAL A 122 12.15 -5.93 -6.14
C VAL A 122 12.03 -5.02 -4.92
N VAL A 123 13.08 -4.25 -4.65
CA VAL A 123 13.05 -3.14 -3.70
C VAL A 123 12.88 -1.86 -4.51
N ALA A 124 11.83 -1.09 -4.24
CA ALA A 124 11.44 0.01 -5.12
C ALA A 124 10.91 1.24 -4.40
N THR A 125 10.94 2.37 -5.09
CA THR A 125 10.04 3.49 -4.79
C THR A 125 8.69 3.27 -5.49
N ILE A 126 7.71 4.15 -5.25
CA ILE A 126 6.40 4.15 -5.95
C ILE A 126 6.53 4.19 -7.49
N ALA A 127 7.72 4.47 -8.03
CA ALA A 127 7.98 4.41 -9.47
C ALA A 127 7.83 2.99 -10.06
N PHE A 128 7.94 1.95 -9.23
CA PHE A 128 7.66 0.56 -9.62
C PHE A 128 6.18 0.27 -9.40
N GLY A 129 5.40 0.45 -10.42
CA GLY A 129 3.97 0.27 -10.24
C GLY A 129 3.19 0.26 -11.54
N MET A 130 3.21 1.34 -12.30
CA MET A 130 2.48 1.42 -13.57
C MET A 130 3.02 0.39 -14.55
N GLY A 131 2.13 -0.45 -15.09
CA GLY A 131 2.47 -1.46 -16.09
C GLY A 131 3.09 -2.75 -15.56
N ILE A 132 3.20 -2.93 -14.23
CA ILE A 132 3.63 -4.23 -13.67
C ILE A 132 2.42 -5.14 -13.54
N ASP A 133 2.41 -6.18 -14.36
CA ASP A 133 1.38 -7.22 -14.37
C ASP A 133 2.00 -8.60 -14.13
N LYS A 134 2.48 -8.83 -12.90
CA LYS A 134 2.91 -10.14 -12.40
C LYS A 134 1.84 -10.65 -11.44
N PRO A 135 1.09 -11.71 -11.81
CA PRO A 135 -0.10 -12.12 -11.04
C PRO A 135 0.23 -12.79 -9.71
N ASP A 136 1.39 -13.41 -9.62
CA ASP A 136 1.81 -14.30 -8.54
C ASP A 136 2.71 -13.64 -7.48
N ILE A 137 2.61 -12.33 -7.30
CA ILE A 137 3.30 -11.64 -6.20
C ILE A 137 2.70 -12.12 -4.88
N ARG A 138 3.53 -12.67 -3.99
CA ARG A 138 3.09 -13.28 -2.72
C ARG A 138 3.24 -12.35 -1.52
N PHE A 139 4.05 -11.31 -1.61
CA PHE A 139 4.11 -10.30 -0.56
C PHE A 139 4.41 -8.91 -1.10
N VAL A 140 3.84 -7.93 -0.43
CA VAL A 140 4.15 -6.51 -0.61
C VAL A 140 4.50 -5.94 0.76
N ILE A 141 5.70 -5.40 0.90
CA ILE A 141 6.19 -4.82 2.15
C ILE A 141 6.37 -3.32 1.98
N HIS A 142 5.78 -2.54 2.86
CA HIS A 142 6.09 -1.13 3.03
C HIS A 142 7.14 -0.99 4.13
N TYR A 143 8.41 -0.79 3.73
CA TYR A 143 9.50 -0.55 4.66
C TYR A 143 9.36 0.81 5.35
N ASP A 144 8.80 1.77 4.66
CA ASP A 144 8.41 3.09 5.16
C ASP A 144 6.90 3.27 4.99
N VAL A 145 6.27 4.05 5.88
CA VAL A 145 4.83 4.32 5.81
C VAL A 145 4.48 4.99 4.47
N PRO A 146 3.45 4.51 3.75
CA PRO A 146 2.99 5.13 2.50
C PRO A 146 2.41 6.52 2.78
N LYS A 147 2.27 7.34 1.73
CA LYS A 147 1.80 8.73 1.85
C LYS A 147 0.28 8.87 1.93
N SER A 148 -0.46 7.84 1.54
CA SER A 148 -1.92 7.79 1.54
C SER A 148 -2.44 6.37 1.55
N LEU A 149 -3.69 6.16 1.98
CA LEU A 149 -4.35 4.85 1.94
C LEU A 149 -4.64 4.39 0.52
N GLU A 150 -4.93 5.31 -0.41
CA GLU A 150 -5.10 4.96 -1.82
C GLU A 150 -3.81 4.39 -2.41
N GLY A 151 -2.66 5.04 -2.14
CA GLY A 151 -1.35 4.55 -2.54
C GLY A 151 -1.07 3.17 -1.94
N TYR A 152 -1.28 3.03 -0.64
CA TYR A 152 -1.14 1.76 0.06
C TYR A 152 -2.00 0.65 -0.56
N TYR A 153 -3.27 0.94 -0.83
CA TYR A 153 -4.20 -0.02 -1.43
C TYR A 153 -3.77 -0.40 -2.86
N GLN A 154 -3.37 0.57 -3.69
CA GLN A 154 -2.85 0.30 -5.04
C GLN A 154 -1.60 -0.57 -5.03
N GLU A 155 -0.70 -0.32 -4.10
CA GLU A 155 0.57 -1.03 -3.96
C GLU A 155 0.36 -2.44 -3.41
N THR A 156 -0.42 -2.61 -2.35
CA THR A 156 -0.80 -3.92 -1.80
C THR A 156 -1.65 -4.74 -2.76
N GLY A 157 -2.49 -4.08 -3.57
CA GLY A 157 -3.31 -4.70 -4.61
C GLY A 157 -2.53 -5.41 -5.73
N ARG A 158 -1.19 -5.28 -5.75
CA ARG A 158 -0.31 -6.05 -6.65
C ARG A 158 -0.14 -7.49 -6.20
N ALA A 159 -0.31 -7.77 -4.91
CA ALA A 159 -0.22 -9.13 -4.39
C ALA A 159 -1.45 -9.97 -4.79
N GLY A 160 -1.22 -11.25 -5.06
CA GLY A 160 -2.25 -12.27 -5.25
C GLY A 160 -3.29 -11.93 -6.33
N ARG A 161 -2.91 -11.38 -7.47
CA ARG A 161 -3.84 -11.09 -8.58
C ARG A 161 -4.41 -12.35 -9.21
N ASP A 162 -3.72 -13.46 -9.08
CA ASP A 162 -4.14 -14.78 -9.50
C ASP A 162 -5.13 -15.45 -8.52
N GLY A 163 -5.56 -14.75 -7.46
CA GLY A 163 -6.41 -15.27 -6.41
C GLY A 163 -5.66 -16.02 -5.30
N GLY A 164 -4.37 -16.28 -5.47
CA GLY A 164 -3.53 -16.85 -4.43
C GLY A 164 -3.31 -15.92 -3.25
N GLU A 165 -2.97 -16.48 -2.09
CA GLU A 165 -2.71 -15.68 -0.88
C GLU A 165 -1.56 -14.69 -1.07
N GLY A 166 -1.76 -13.48 -0.58
CA GLY A 166 -0.78 -12.41 -0.56
C GLY A 166 -0.61 -11.81 0.85
N HIS A 167 0.63 -11.52 1.26
CA HIS A 167 0.93 -10.91 2.55
C HIS A 167 1.33 -9.43 2.35
N CYS A 168 0.56 -8.52 2.93
CA CYS A 168 0.76 -7.08 2.87
C CYS A 168 1.24 -6.60 4.24
N LEU A 169 2.57 -6.39 4.38
CA LEU A 169 3.21 -5.97 5.62
C LEU A 169 3.60 -4.50 5.54
N ALA A 170 3.22 -3.69 6.52
CA ALA A 170 3.70 -2.33 6.67
C ALA A 170 4.49 -2.18 7.98
N TYR A 171 5.68 -1.55 7.90
CA TYR A 171 6.41 -1.12 9.07
C TYR A 171 6.03 0.33 9.39
N TYR A 172 5.65 0.57 10.64
CA TYR A 172 5.24 1.87 11.13
C TYR A 172 6.21 2.41 12.19
N SER A 173 6.62 3.66 12.04
CA SER A 173 7.26 4.43 13.09
C SER A 173 6.81 5.89 13.04
N HIS A 174 6.66 6.52 14.20
CA HIS A 174 6.35 7.94 14.28
C HIS A 174 7.43 8.82 13.61
N LYS A 175 8.69 8.38 13.68
CA LYS A 175 9.81 9.06 13.00
C LYS A 175 9.64 9.11 11.47
N ASP A 176 8.95 8.15 10.86
CA ASP A 176 8.68 8.19 9.42
C ASP A 176 7.58 9.22 9.10
N ILE A 177 6.58 9.37 9.99
CA ILE A 177 5.56 10.41 9.88
C ILE A 177 6.20 11.81 9.98
N GLU A 178 7.03 12.06 10.99
CA GLU A 178 7.76 13.34 11.15
C GLU A 178 8.60 13.71 9.91
N LYS A 179 9.22 12.70 9.26
CA LYS A 179 9.96 12.94 8.01
C LYS A 179 9.03 13.34 6.87
N LEU A 180 7.87 12.67 6.74
CA LEU A 180 6.88 13.00 5.73
C LEU A 180 6.31 14.40 5.96
N GLU A 181 5.99 14.77 7.19
CA GLU A 181 5.52 16.11 7.56
C GLU A 181 6.54 17.19 7.19
N LYS A 182 7.83 16.98 7.46
CA LYS A 182 8.89 17.90 7.05
C LYS A 182 8.96 18.10 5.54
N PHE A 183 8.70 17.06 4.73
CA PHE A 183 8.58 17.20 3.28
C PHE A 183 7.38 18.04 2.85
N LEU A 184 6.33 18.10 3.68
CA LEU A 184 5.15 18.91 3.40
C LEU A 184 5.34 20.39 3.71
N GLU A 185 6.28 20.73 4.58
CA GLU A 185 6.54 22.13 4.97
C GLU A 185 6.92 23.04 3.79
N SER A 186 7.58 22.48 2.78
CA SER A 186 7.98 23.22 1.57
C SER A 186 6.88 23.37 0.51
N LYS A 187 5.70 22.78 0.74
CA LYS A 187 4.59 22.81 -0.22
C LYS A 187 3.68 24.04 -0.04
N PRO A 188 2.96 24.45 -1.11
CA PRO A 188 1.87 25.42 -0.98
C PRO A 188 0.84 24.99 0.06
N LYS A 189 0.23 25.95 0.77
CA LYS A 189 -0.69 25.68 1.89
C LYS A 189 -1.81 24.69 1.51
N SER A 190 -2.45 24.87 0.38
CA SER A 190 -3.55 24.00 -0.07
C SER A 190 -3.12 22.54 -0.30
N GLU A 191 -1.91 22.35 -0.87
CA GLU A 191 -1.36 20.99 -1.07
C GLU A 191 -0.91 20.38 0.27
N LYS A 192 -0.37 21.20 1.16
CA LYS A 192 0.04 20.76 2.50
C LYS A 192 -1.15 20.27 3.30
N ASP A 193 -2.24 21.04 3.34
CA ASP A 193 -3.46 20.69 4.10
C ASP A 193 -4.03 19.34 3.64
N ILE A 194 -4.14 19.11 2.31
CA ILE A 194 -4.59 17.84 1.76
C ILE A 194 -3.64 16.70 2.11
N ALA A 195 -2.34 16.89 1.91
CA ALA A 195 -1.35 15.85 2.17
C ALA A 195 -1.24 15.50 3.66
N SER A 196 -1.47 16.45 4.57
CA SER A 196 -1.52 16.21 6.02
C SER A 196 -2.71 15.33 6.39
N LEU A 197 -3.90 15.61 5.85
CA LEU A 197 -5.09 14.76 6.05
C LEU A 197 -4.85 13.32 5.59
N LEU A 198 -4.28 13.13 4.38
CA LEU A 198 -3.94 11.80 3.87
C LEU A 198 -2.95 11.07 4.78
N LEU A 199 -1.99 11.80 5.36
CA LEU A 199 -1.01 11.22 6.29
C LEU A 199 -1.63 10.86 7.64
N GLU A 200 -2.57 11.67 8.14
CA GLU A 200 -3.35 11.37 9.35
C GLU A 200 -4.17 10.08 9.17
N GLU A 201 -4.83 9.89 8.02
CA GLU A 201 -5.60 8.68 7.70
C GLU A 201 -4.73 7.43 7.67
N VAL A 202 -3.55 7.49 7.05
CA VAL A 202 -2.58 6.38 7.05
C VAL A 202 -2.08 6.09 8.46
N THR A 203 -1.83 7.13 9.26
CA THR A 203 -1.39 7.00 10.64
C THR A 203 -2.47 6.31 11.48
N ALA A 204 -3.72 6.74 11.34
CA ALA A 204 -4.86 6.12 12.02
C ALA A 204 -5.03 4.64 11.60
N TYR A 205 -4.87 4.32 10.32
CA TYR A 205 -4.85 2.93 9.85
C TYR A 205 -3.73 2.11 10.51
N CYS A 206 -2.52 2.65 10.60
CA CYS A 206 -1.40 1.94 11.23
C CYS A 206 -1.60 1.69 12.71
N LEU A 207 -2.29 2.59 13.42
CA LEU A 207 -2.50 2.53 14.86
C LEU A 207 -3.82 1.86 15.28
N THR A 208 -4.75 1.65 14.36
CA THR A 208 -6.07 1.08 14.69
C THR A 208 -5.96 -0.30 15.35
N SER A 209 -6.88 -0.56 16.29
CA SER A 209 -7.15 -1.89 16.84
C SER A 209 -8.30 -2.61 16.12
N LEU A 210 -9.02 -1.92 15.24
CA LEU A 210 -10.08 -2.51 14.42
C LEU A 210 -9.48 -3.41 13.34
N SER A 211 -10.33 -4.28 12.74
CA SER A 211 -9.95 -5.01 11.52
C SER A 211 -9.38 -4.06 10.47
N ARG A 212 -8.16 -4.33 10.01
CA ARG A 212 -7.49 -3.53 8.98
C ARG A 212 -8.26 -3.55 7.67
N ARG A 213 -8.85 -4.68 7.35
CA ARG A 213 -9.72 -4.85 6.20
C ARG A 213 -10.95 -3.96 6.30
N LYS A 214 -11.65 -3.98 7.44
CA LYS A 214 -12.79 -3.11 7.70
C LYS A 214 -12.42 -1.64 7.55
N TYR A 215 -11.26 -1.24 8.10
CA TYR A 215 -10.78 0.14 7.99
C TYR A 215 -10.57 0.56 6.52
N LEU A 216 -9.87 -0.27 5.72
CA LEU A 216 -9.63 0.01 4.31
C LEU A 216 -10.92 0.06 3.49
N LEU A 217 -11.83 -0.89 3.69
CA LEU A 217 -13.10 -0.92 2.94
C LEU A 217 -13.99 0.27 3.29
N ASN A 218 -14.09 0.63 4.57
CA ASN A 218 -14.81 1.82 5.00
C ASN A 218 -14.24 3.10 4.40
N TYR A 219 -12.91 3.20 4.27
CA TYR A 219 -12.25 4.34 3.61
C TYR A 219 -12.71 4.51 2.16
N PHE A 220 -12.91 3.42 1.42
CA PHE A 220 -13.44 3.42 0.05
C PHE A 220 -14.98 3.48 0.01
N GLY A 221 -15.66 3.63 1.14
CA GLY A 221 -17.12 3.72 1.23
C GLY A 221 -17.82 2.38 1.06
N GLU A 222 -17.14 1.27 1.33
CA GLU A 222 -17.69 -0.09 1.31
C GLU A 222 -17.89 -0.60 2.73
N TYR A 223 -19.12 -1.05 3.03
CA TYR A 223 -19.40 -1.71 4.31
C TYR A 223 -18.76 -3.09 4.36
N PHE A 224 -18.15 -3.41 5.50
CA PHE A 224 -17.57 -4.74 5.76
C PHE A 224 -17.95 -5.23 7.15
N ASP A 225 -18.54 -6.42 7.19
CA ASP A 225 -18.84 -7.13 8.42
C ASP A 225 -17.59 -7.91 8.87
N SER A 226 -17.01 -7.52 10.01
CA SER A 226 -15.81 -8.18 10.54
C SER A 226 -16.07 -9.53 11.20
N GLU A 227 -17.33 -9.93 11.39
CA GLU A 227 -17.69 -11.22 12.00
C GLU A 227 -17.91 -12.31 10.94
N ILE A 228 -18.56 -11.96 9.82
CA ILE A 228 -18.94 -12.92 8.78
C ILE A 228 -18.37 -12.62 7.42
N GLY A 229 -17.77 -11.44 7.21
CA GLY A 229 -17.24 -11.00 5.91
C GLY A 229 -16.13 -11.91 5.39
N GLU A 230 -16.08 -12.08 4.08
CA GLU A 230 -15.05 -12.91 3.43
C GLU A 230 -13.65 -12.31 3.66
N GLY A 231 -12.71 -13.15 4.13
CA GLY A 231 -11.36 -12.72 4.51
C GLY A 231 -11.29 -12.03 5.88
N ARG A 232 -12.31 -12.13 6.74
CA ARG A 232 -12.35 -11.46 8.05
C ARG A 232 -11.15 -11.75 8.96
N LEU A 233 -10.57 -12.94 8.88
CA LEU A 233 -9.40 -13.33 9.67
C LEU A 233 -8.06 -13.03 8.97
N MET A 234 -8.10 -12.39 7.80
CA MET A 234 -6.91 -12.07 7.03
C MET A 234 -6.34 -10.69 7.39
N ASP A 235 -6.21 -10.43 8.70
CA ASP A 235 -5.42 -9.30 9.22
C ASP A 235 -4.89 -9.59 10.64
N ASP A 236 -3.84 -8.89 11.03
CA ASP A 236 -3.13 -9.08 12.31
C ASP A 236 -4.00 -8.76 13.53
N ASN A 237 -4.87 -7.74 13.46
CA ASN A 237 -5.73 -7.34 14.57
C ASN A 237 -6.84 -8.37 14.82
N MET A 238 -7.35 -9.02 13.76
CA MET A 238 -8.38 -10.05 13.90
C MET A 238 -7.80 -11.40 14.35
N GLN A 239 -6.55 -11.72 13.95
CA GLN A 239 -5.88 -12.92 14.45
C GLN A 239 -5.39 -12.78 15.88
N ASN A 240 -4.98 -11.57 16.29
CA ASN A 240 -4.48 -11.28 17.64
C ASN A 240 -5.18 -10.02 18.18
N PRO A 241 -6.45 -10.11 18.59
CA PRO A 241 -7.20 -8.95 19.07
C PRO A 241 -6.48 -8.31 20.26
N LYS A 242 -6.14 -7.05 20.13
CA LYS A 242 -5.63 -6.26 21.24
C LYS A 242 -6.78 -6.05 22.22
N LYS A 243 -6.57 -6.29 23.51
CA LYS A 243 -7.54 -5.92 24.54
C LYS A 243 -7.69 -4.40 24.47
N SER A 244 -8.83 -3.90 24.00
CA SER A 244 -9.20 -2.50 24.14
C SER A 244 -9.55 -2.30 25.63
N ILE A 245 -8.85 -1.40 26.30
CA ILE A 245 -9.29 -0.87 27.58
C ILE A 245 -10.31 0.19 27.21
N ASP A 246 -11.56 -0.01 27.59
CA ASP A 246 -12.59 1.02 27.47
C ASP A 246 -12.26 2.10 28.51
N ALA A 247 -11.62 3.19 28.05
CA ALA A 247 -11.28 4.32 28.91
C ALA A 247 -12.49 5.23 29.21
N GLY A 248 -13.70 4.82 28.82
CA GLY A 248 -14.90 5.63 28.95
C GLY A 248 -15.38 5.84 30.41
N GLU A 249 -15.00 5.00 31.36
CA GLU A 249 -15.40 5.12 32.75
C GLU A 249 -14.40 5.87 33.66
N ASP A 250 -13.13 5.98 33.27
CA ASP A 250 -12.08 6.60 34.09
C ASP A 250 -11.85 8.11 33.85
N LEU A 251 -12.57 8.72 32.90
CA LEU A 251 -12.44 10.15 32.58
C LEU A 251 -13.50 11.05 33.22
N ILE A 252 -14.37 10.50 34.11
CA ILE A 252 -15.38 11.25 34.84
C ILE A 252 -15.20 10.99 36.35
N SER A 253 -14.03 11.36 36.87
CA SER A 253 -13.86 11.47 38.33
C SER A 253 -12.97 12.67 38.65
#